data_73880d12e483e57724b6e1852459737f
#
_entry.id   73880d12e483e57724b6e1852459737f
#
_cell.length_a   1.000
_cell.length_b   1.000
_cell.length_c   1.000
_cell.angle_alpha   90.00
_cell.angle_beta   90.00
_cell.angle_gamma   90.00
#
_symmetry.space_group_name_H-M   'P 1'
#
loop_
_entity.id
_entity.type
_entity.pdbx_description
1 polymer ?
#
loop_
_entity_poly.entity_id
_entity_poly.type
_entity_poly.pdbx_seq_one_letter_code
_entity_poly.pdbx_strand_id
1 'polypeptide(L)'
;MEKTGVIYGSETPRIYTPPLRELTPDTTLGYEVIEFAENVLNISLHPWQKWLVIHALEVIDDPDDGWRLRFKNVQVLVARQNGKTTLSCVIALYFLYQLEVALVLGTAQDVSNAEDVWQHVVDMAQENEVLAESIKHVWYTNGSKRLQLVGNRDYRVRASNRKAGRGKSADLVLLDELREHQTWEAWAALSKTGMARKNALLWCMSNAGDGTSVVLRHFRMRAHAQLGDPDGIVKSMGESEPEADSSVEGSALGLFEWSAPPDAEPTDPRAWAQANPSLGYTIELSALKAAQADDPADVFKTECLCQWVTSTVAPPFPVGSWDAGKDEKSTIAEDSPLWFGVDIAADRLHTSIAVCGKRADGAWHVELAEYRTGSGWIVKWLQTAAPNYPNGIRIALQSKGAPIASMMDVIAAIDGVEVIECCGRDVAGWCGRLYDAVSACAEDAETDATPVHHITQAALDLAANIAVTRPMGDGAWAWDRNKSMEDISPLVAVTMAFGAATQVESAKAKLYDSIYEERGVLIV
;
A
#
# COMPACT_ATOMS: atom_id res chain seq x y z
N MET A 1 21.80 -23.43 14.97
CA MET A 1 22.94 -24.35 15.11
C MET A 1 24.05 -23.87 14.21
N GLU A 2 25.07 -23.20 14.79
CA GLU A 2 26.29 -22.84 14.08
C GLU A 2 27.06 -24.10 13.70
N LYS A 3 26.96 -24.49 12.46
CA LYS A 3 27.96 -25.35 11.83
C LYS A 3 28.59 -24.55 10.71
N THR A 4 29.86 -24.22 10.88
CA THR A 4 30.79 -23.73 9.83
C THR A 4 30.60 -22.31 9.32
N GLY A 5 30.25 -21.31 10.13
CA GLY A 5 30.29 -19.89 9.68
C GLY A 5 29.30 -19.50 8.55
N VAL A 6 28.45 -20.44 8.10
CA VAL A 6 27.42 -20.20 7.08
C VAL A 6 26.11 -19.82 7.79
N ILE A 7 25.55 -18.68 7.43
CA ILE A 7 24.22 -18.24 7.87
C ILE A 7 23.20 -18.81 6.89
N TYR A 8 22.22 -19.55 7.41
CA TYR A 8 21.10 -20.07 6.63
C TYR A 8 19.85 -19.22 6.83
N GLY A 9 19.04 -19.11 5.77
CA GLY A 9 17.75 -18.46 5.80
C GLY A 9 16.74 -19.19 6.69
N SER A 10 15.74 -18.45 7.17
CA SER A 10 14.67 -18.99 8.02
C SER A 10 13.75 -19.91 7.23
N GLU A 11 13.60 -21.14 7.67
CA GLU A 11 12.65 -22.09 7.09
C GLU A 11 11.20 -21.64 7.29
N THR A 12 10.91 -21.04 8.45
CA THR A 12 9.57 -20.60 8.82
C THR A 12 9.39 -19.11 8.56
N PRO A 13 8.23 -18.67 8.06
CA PRO A 13 7.93 -17.23 7.92
C PRO A 13 7.80 -16.55 9.28
N ARG A 14 8.02 -15.25 9.31
CA ARG A 14 7.86 -14.45 10.54
C ARG A 14 6.38 -14.29 10.91
N ILE A 15 5.53 -14.13 9.91
CA ILE A 15 4.08 -13.98 10.08
C ILE A 15 3.38 -14.98 9.17
N TYR A 16 2.46 -15.74 9.73
CA TYR A 16 1.70 -16.71 8.94
C TYR A 16 0.36 -17.05 9.59
N THR A 17 -0.58 -17.47 8.77
CA THR A 17 -1.85 -18.04 9.20
C THR A 17 -1.62 -19.43 9.76
N PRO A 18 -1.84 -19.69 11.07
CA PRO A 18 -1.56 -20.98 11.67
C PRO A 18 -2.49 -22.07 11.13
N PRO A 19 -2.04 -23.33 11.09
CA PRO A 19 -2.88 -24.45 10.69
C PRO A 19 -4.00 -24.68 11.72
N LEU A 20 -5.13 -25.25 11.28
CA LEU A 20 -6.25 -25.59 12.16
C LEU A 20 -6.00 -26.83 13.02
N ARG A 21 -5.11 -27.70 12.54
CA ARG A 21 -4.76 -28.99 13.15
C ARG A 21 -3.33 -29.38 12.80
N GLU A 22 -2.86 -30.48 13.35
CA GLU A 22 -1.57 -31.05 12.97
C GLU A 22 -1.57 -31.39 11.47
N LEU A 23 -0.52 -30.97 10.78
CA LEU A 23 -0.36 -31.20 9.35
C LEU A 23 0.35 -32.55 9.11
N THR A 24 -0.40 -33.48 8.56
CA THR A 24 0.02 -34.83 8.18
C THR A 24 -0.28 -35.07 6.70
N PRO A 25 0.18 -36.14 6.07
CA PRO A 25 -0.21 -36.47 4.69
C PRO A 25 -1.73 -36.53 4.44
N ASP A 26 -2.53 -36.80 5.50
CA ASP A 26 -4.00 -36.84 5.38
C ASP A 26 -4.66 -35.46 5.53
N THR A 27 -3.93 -34.46 6.04
CA THR A 27 -4.48 -33.14 6.36
C THR A 27 -3.93 -32.02 5.50
N THR A 28 -2.99 -32.31 4.59
CA THR A 28 -2.47 -31.37 3.61
C THR A 28 -1.95 -32.07 2.37
N LEU A 29 -2.15 -31.44 1.20
CA LEU A 29 -1.58 -31.91 -0.07
C LEU A 29 -0.07 -31.58 -0.20
N GLY A 30 0.49 -30.84 0.75
CA GLY A 30 1.89 -30.38 0.67
C GLY A 30 2.91 -31.50 0.60
N TYR A 31 2.66 -32.63 1.27
CA TYR A 31 3.55 -33.81 1.19
C TYR A 31 3.55 -34.44 -0.21
N GLU A 32 2.38 -34.54 -0.84
CA GLU A 32 2.27 -35.03 -2.23
C GLU A 32 2.96 -34.09 -3.22
N VAL A 33 2.87 -32.76 -2.99
CA VAL A 33 3.60 -31.77 -3.82
C VAL A 33 5.10 -31.95 -3.70
N ILE A 34 5.62 -32.20 -2.49
CA ILE A 34 7.05 -32.46 -2.26
C ILE A 34 7.46 -33.75 -2.98
N GLU A 35 6.70 -34.81 -2.80
CA GLU A 35 6.98 -36.10 -3.43
C GLU A 35 6.94 -36.00 -4.98
N PHE A 36 5.96 -35.28 -5.52
CA PHE A 36 5.87 -35.00 -6.96
C PHE A 36 7.09 -34.22 -7.48
N ALA A 37 7.50 -33.16 -6.75
CA ALA A 37 8.67 -32.36 -7.11
C ALA A 37 9.94 -33.22 -7.14
N GLU A 38 10.16 -34.03 -6.11
CA GLU A 38 11.39 -34.83 -5.97
C GLU A 38 11.41 -36.05 -6.90
N ASN A 39 10.31 -36.81 -6.97
CA ASN A 39 10.28 -38.09 -7.67
C ASN A 39 9.89 -37.99 -9.14
N VAL A 40 9.08 -36.97 -9.51
CA VAL A 40 8.62 -36.82 -10.89
C VAL A 40 9.41 -35.73 -11.60
N LEU A 41 9.55 -34.54 -10.98
CA LEU A 41 10.23 -33.42 -11.62
C LEU A 41 11.75 -33.41 -11.38
N ASN A 42 12.25 -34.27 -10.49
CA ASN A 42 13.65 -34.29 -10.02
C ASN A 42 14.13 -32.92 -9.50
N ILE A 43 13.23 -32.20 -8.81
CA ILE A 43 13.47 -30.89 -8.21
C ILE A 43 13.48 -31.04 -6.69
N SER A 44 14.62 -30.70 -6.06
CA SER A 44 14.69 -30.64 -4.60
C SER A 44 14.24 -29.27 -4.12
N LEU A 45 13.07 -29.21 -3.50
CA LEU A 45 12.54 -27.99 -2.91
C LEU A 45 13.38 -27.57 -1.69
N HIS A 46 13.62 -26.26 -1.55
CA HIS A 46 14.26 -25.70 -0.36
C HIS A 46 13.40 -25.93 0.90
N PRO A 47 13.98 -25.95 2.11
CA PRO A 47 13.24 -26.20 3.35
C PRO A 47 12.02 -25.29 3.52
N TRP A 48 12.14 -23.99 3.22
CA TRP A 48 11.05 -23.04 3.31
C TRP A 48 9.91 -23.32 2.30
N GLN A 49 10.25 -23.80 1.09
CA GLN A 49 9.27 -24.16 0.08
C GLN A 49 8.47 -25.40 0.51
N LYS A 50 9.16 -26.40 1.09
CA LYS A 50 8.51 -27.58 1.69
C LYS A 50 7.59 -27.17 2.83
N TRP A 51 8.07 -26.32 3.73
CA TRP A 51 7.28 -25.79 4.82
C TRP A 51 6.03 -25.07 4.29
N LEU A 52 6.20 -24.18 3.29
CA LEU A 52 5.11 -23.40 2.70
C LEU A 52 4.03 -24.29 2.09
N VAL A 53 4.39 -25.26 1.23
CA VAL A 53 3.37 -26.11 0.58
C VAL A 53 2.61 -26.97 1.58
N ILE A 54 3.28 -27.44 2.66
CA ILE A 54 2.63 -28.18 3.74
C ILE A 54 1.58 -27.32 4.43
N HIS A 55 1.85 -26.04 4.70
CA HIS A 55 0.94 -25.15 5.43
C HIS A 55 -0.11 -24.50 4.51
N ALA A 56 0.25 -24.11 3.31
CA ALA A 56 -0.64 -23.40 2.39
C ALA A 56 -1.65 -24.32 1.68
N LEU A 57 -1.38 -25.62 1.60
CA LEU A 57 -2.27 -26.60 0.97
C LEU A 57 -3.01 -27.48 2.00
N GLU A 58 -3.22 -26.96 3.21
CA GLU A 58 -4.06 -27.60 4.22
C GLU A 58 -5.45 -27.90 3.66
N VAL A 59 -5.96 -29.09 3.95
CA VAL A 59 -7.30 -29.52 3.57
C VAL A 59 -8.20 -29.64 4.78
N ILE A 60 -9.48 -29.39 4.57
CA ILE A 60 -10.53 -29.54 5.58
C ILE A 60 -11.58 -30.53 5.07
N ASP A 61 -12.28 -31.16 6.01
CA ASP A 61 -13.31 -32.13 5.69
C ASP A 61 -14.44 -31.48 4.90
N ASP A 62 -14.93 -32.18 3.89
CA ASP A 62 -16.06 -31.76 3.08
C ASP A 62 -17.08 -32.88 2.97
N PRO A 63 -18.36 -32.64 3.32
CA PRO A 63 -19.38 -33.69 3.37
C PRO A 63 -19.68 -34.36 2.02
N ASP A 64 -19.47 -33.62 0.91
CA ASP A 64 -19.86 -34.11 -0.42
C ASP A 64 -18.69 -34.82 -1.15
N ASP A 65 -17.44 -34.28 -1.01
CA ASP A 65 -16.27 -34.76 -1.77
C ASP A 65 -15.13 -35.30 -0.88
N GLY A 66 -15.39 -35.47 0.42
CA GLY A 66 -14.41 -35.93 1.39
C GLY A 66 -13.48 -34.84 1.88
N TRP A 67 -12.96 -33.96 1.00
CA TRP A 67 -12.09 -32.87 1.40
C TRP A 67 -12.21 -31.64 0.48
N ARG A 68 -11.78 -30.49 0.98
CA ARG A 68 -11.57 -29.26 0.19
C ARG A 68 -10.37 -28.48 0.70
N LEU A 69 -9.77 -27.67 -0.17
CA LEU A 69 -8.74 -26.73 0.25
C LEU A 69 -9.30 -25.73 1.27
N ARG A 70 -8.59 -25.56 2.38
CA ARG A 70 -8.91 -24.56 3.40
C ARG A 70 -8.88 -23.15 2.82
N PHE A 71 -7.76 -22.79 2.18
CA PHE A 71 -7.56 -21.47 1.61
C PHE A 71 -8.09 -21.38 0.18
N LYS A 72 -8.76 -20.27 -0.10
CA LYS A 72 -9.14 -19.86 -1.46
C LYS A 72 -8.18 -18.82 -2.02
N ASN A 73 -7.43 -18.16 -1.15
CA ASN A 73 -6.48 -17.11 -1.45
C ASN A 73 -5.25 -17.29 -0.57
N VAL A 74 -4.14 -17.60 -1.18
CA VAL A 74 -2.83 -17.74 -0.53
C VAL A 74 -1.96 -16.58 -0.95
N GLN A 75 -1.46 -15.83 0.03
CA GLN A 75 -0.57 -14.69 -0.13
C GLN A 75 0.81 -15.04 0.40
N VAL A 76 1.81 -15.08 -0.47
CA VAL A 76 3.20 -15.37 -0.10
C VAL A 76 4.05 -14.15 -0.34
N LEU A 77 4.60 -13.59 0.75
CA LEU A 77 5.53 -12.48 0.69
C LEU A 77 6.93 -12.96 1.05
N VAL A 78 7.85 -12.80 0.12
CA VAL A 78 9.27 -13.17 0.30
C VAL A 78 10.13 -12.31 -0.62
N ALA A 79 11.35 -11.97 -0.19
CA ALA A 79 12.30 -11.17 -0.95
C ALA A 79 12.60 -11.75 -2.34
N ARG A 80 13.21 -10.96 -3.22
CA ARG A 80 13.58 -11.39 -4.57
C ARG A 80 14.55 -12.57 -4.55
N GLN A 81 14.59 -13.33 -5.65
CA GLN A 81 15.51 -14.46 -5.90
C GLN A 81 15.45 -15.63 -4.90
N ASN A 82 14.38 -15.72 -4.11
CA ASN A 82 14.18 -16.84 -3.20
C ASN A 82 13.54 -18.09 -3.85
N GLY A 83 13.39 -18.16 -5.18
CA GLY A 83 12.86 -19.34 -5.87
C GLY A 83 11.33 -19.39 -5.98
N LYS A 84 10.65 -18.22 -5.99
CA LYS A 84 9.20 -18.09 -6.21
C LYS A 84 8.75 -18.75 -7.49
N THR A 85 9.44 -18.48 -8.60
CA THR A 85 9.12 -19.00 -9.94
C THR A 85 9.14 -20.51 -9.99
N THR A 86 10.20 -21.14 -9.47
CA THR A 86 10.33 -22.62 -9.41
C THR A 86 9.16 -23.24 -8.67
N LEU A 87 8.81 -22.67 -7.51
CA LEU A 87 7.69 -23.18 -6.72
C LEU A 87 6.35 -23.02 -7.45
N SER A 88 6.11 -21.88 -8.13
CA SER A 88 4.92 -21.68 -8.97
C SER A 88 4.82 -22.70 -10.09
N CYS A 89 5.95 -23.06 -10.72
CA CYS A 89 5.99 -24.12 -11.74
C CYS A 89 5.62 -25.49 -11.18
N VAL A 90 6.18 -25.86 -10.03
CA VAL A 90 5.85 -27.13 -9.34
C VAL A 90 4.36 -27.20 -9.00
N ILE A 91 3.79 -26.14 -8.44
CA ILE A 91 2.35 -26.06 -8.11
C ILE A 91 1.50 -26.17 -9.37
N ALA A 92 1.85 -25.47 -10.47
CA ALA A 92 1.13 -25.58 -11.74
C ALA A 92 1.11 -27.00 -12.28
N LEU A 93 2.27 -27.66 -12.30
CA LEU A 93 2.41 -29.03 -12.79
C LEU A 93 1.68 -30.02 -11.89
N TYR A 94 1.77 -29.87 -10.57
CA TYR A 94 1.05 -30.72 -9.62
C TYR A 94 -0.47 -30.64 -9.85
N PHE A 95 -1.02 -29.43 -9.95
CA PHE A 95 -2.45 -29.25 -10.21
C PHE A 95 -2.87 -29.84 -11.57
N LEU A 96 -2.06 -29.67 -12.62
CA LEU A 96 -2.38 -30.19 -13.96
C LEU A 96 -2.27 -31.72 -14.05
N TYR A 97 -1.26 -32.32 -13.44
CA TYR A 97 -0.92 -33.73 -13.67
C TYR A 97 -1.40 -34.66 -12.56
N GLN A 98 -1.41 -34.21 -11.28
CA GLN A 98 -1.84 -35.03 -10.14
C GLN A 98 -3.31 -34.76 -9.77
N LEU A 99 -3.70 -33.50 -9.65
CA LEU A 99 -5.09 -33.14 -9.36
C LEU A 99 -5.97 -33.11 -10.63
N GLU A 100 -5.37 -33.24 -11.80
CA GLU A 100 -6.03 -33.28 -13.12
C GLU A 100 -7.02 -32.14 -13.35
N VAL A 101 -6.72 -30.93 -12.85
CA VAL A 101 -7.60 -29.78 -12.96
C VAL A 101 -7.80 -29.32 -14.40
N ALA A 102 -8.98 -28.77 -14.69
CA ALA A 102 -9.34 -28.39 -16.05
C ALA A 102 -8.58 -27.13 -16.53
N LEU A 103 -8.30 -26.19 -15.64
CA LEU A 103 -7.68 -24.91 -16.03
C LEU A 103 -6.77 -24.35 -14.93
N VAL A 104 -5.50 -24.19 -15.28
CA VAL A 104 -4.55 -23.31 -14.60
C VAL A 104 -4.44 -22.01 -15.39
N LEU A 105 -4.51 -20.87 -14.71
CA LEU A 105 -4.40 -19.54 -15.29
C LEU A 105 -3.17 -18.82 -14.68
N GLY A 106 -2.16 -18.54 -15.51
CA GLY A 106 -1.03 -17.69 -15.14
C GLY A 106 -1.31 -16.23 -15.49
N THR A 107 -1.03 -15.33 -14.59
CA THR A 107 -1.24 -13.89 -14.77
C THR A 107 -0.25 -13.06 -13.97
N ALA A 108 0.10 -11.90 -14.49
CA ALA A 108 0.87 -10.86 -13.83
C ALA A 108 0.44 -9.50 -14.38
N GLN A 109 0.83 -8.39 -13.73
CA GLN A 109 0.60 -7.05 -14.26
C GLN A 109 1.29 -6.87 -15.61
N ASP A 110 2.55 -7.26 -15.72
CA ASP A 110 3.23 -7.44 -16.98
C ASP A 110 3.06 -8.90 -17.42
N VAL A 111 2.42 -9.09 -18.58
CA VAL A 111 2.15 -10.43 -19.13
C VAL A 111 3.43 -11.22 -19.40
N SER A 112 4.56 -10.54 -19.65
CA SER A 112 5.85 -11.19 -19.91
C SER A 112 6.30 -12.04 -18.72
N ASN A 113 6.12 -11.56 -17.48
CA ASN A 113 6.45 -12.32 -16.27
C ASN A 113 5.63 -13.61 -16.15
N ALA A 114 4.33 -13.55 -16.46
CA ALA A 114 3.48 -14.75 -16.49
C ALA A 114 3.84 -15.69 -17.65
N GLU A 115 4.30 -15.16 -18.77
CA GLU A 115 4.76 -15.94 -19.91
C GLU A 115 6.08 -16.67 -19.63
N ASP A 116 6.96 -16.07 -18.82
CA ASP A 116 8.22 -16.71 -18.40
C ASP A 116 7.94 -17.90 -17.46
N VAL A 117 7.04 -17.74 -16.47
CA VAL A 117 6.61 -18.87 -15.62
C VAL A 117 5.99 -19.98 -16.46
N TRP A 118 5.12 -19.61 -17.41
CA TRP A 118 4.49 -20.56 -18.32
C TRP A 118 5.54 -21.32 -19.18
N GLN A 119 6.56 -20.61 -19.69
CA GLN A 119 7.62 -21.22 -20.48
C GLN A 119 8.39 -22.27 -19.68
N HIS A 120 8.78 -21.93 -18.42
CA HIS A 120 9.44 -22.89 -17.54
C HIS A 120 8.57 -24.13 -17.26
N VAL A 121 7.25 -23.96 -17.08
CA VAL A 121 6.33 -25.11 -16.93
C VAL A 121 6.30 -25.98 -18.18
N VAL A 122 6.28 -25.38 -19.37
CA VAL A 122 6.31 -26.12 -20.64
C VAL A 122 7.62 -26.86 -20.79
N ASP A 123 8.75 -26.21 -20.51
CA ASP A 123 10.08 -26.82 -20.62
C ASP A 123 10.20 -28.01 -19.67
N MET A 124 9.84 -27.86 -18.38
CA MET A 124 9.82 -28.93 -17.39
C MET A 124 8.93 -30.11 -17.83
N ALA A 125 7.75 -29.82 -18.40
CA ALA A 125 6.84 -30.85 -18.86
C ALA A 125 7.34 -31.58 -20.12
N GLN A 126 8.04 -30.88 -21.05
CA GLN A 126 8.60 -31.47 -22.27
C GLN A 126 9.88 -32.25 -22.01
N GLU A 127 10.70 -31.82 -21.04
CA GLU A 127 11.95 -32.52 -20.67
C GLU A 127 11.71 -33.80 -19.89
N ASN A 128 10.54 -33.95 -19.26
CA ASN A 128 10.16 -35.14 -18.51
C ASN A 128 9.39 -36.13 -19.41
N GLU A 129 9.94 -37.31 -19.66
CA GLU A 129 9.37 -38.32 -20.57
C GLU A 129 7.93 -38.68 -20.19
N VAL A 130 7.61 -38.83 -18.91
CA VAL A 130 6.28 -39.22 -18.44
C VAL A 130 5.26 -38.11 -18.65
N LEU A 131 5.65 -36.87 -18.34
CA LEU A 131 4.77 -35.72 -18.50
C LEU A 131 4.56 -35.36 -19.96
N ALA A 132 5.60 -35.50 -20.81
CA ALA A 132 5.56 -35.19 -22.24
C ALA A 132 4.51 -36.00 -22.98
N GLU A 133 4.29 -37.29 -22.61
CA GLU A 133 3.28 -38.16 -23.22
C GLU A 133 1.85 -37.59 -23.14
N SER A 134 1.58 -36.81 -22.10
CA SER A 134 0.27 -36.17 -21.89
C SER A 134 0.10 -34.84 -22.64
N ILE A 135 1.16 -34.28 -23.24
CA ILE A 135 1.09 -33.02 -23.95
C ILE A 135 0.38 -33.22 -25.29
N LYS A 136 -0.77 -32.55 -25.47
CA LYS A 136 -1.54 -32.58 -26.72
C LYS A 136 -1.07 -31.50 -27.69
N HIS A 137 -0.89 -30.27 -27.20
CA HIS A 137 -0.46 -29.13 -28.02
C HIS A 137 0.08 -27.99 -27.17
N VAL A 138 1.05 -27.24 -27.72
CA VAL A 138 1.61 -26.02 -27.12
C VAL A 138 1.47 -24.88 -28.12
N TRP A 139 0.86 -23.77 -27.71
CA TRP A 139 0.75 -22.53 -28.47
C TRP A 139 1.65 -21.46 -27.90
N TYR A 140 2.57 -20.94 -28.71
CA TYR A 140 3.57 -19.93 -28.31
C TYR A 140 3.19 -18.49 -28.70
N THR A 141 1.94 -18.24 -29.13
CA THR A 141 1.50 -16.92 -29.57
C THR A 141 1.54 -15.94 -28.42
N ASN A 142 2.30 -14.86 -28.54
CA ASN A 142 2.43 -13.82 -27.52
C ASN A 142 1.07 -13.28 -27.06
N GLY A 143 0.89 -13.10 -25.74
CA GLY A 143 -0.36 -12.70 -25.11
C GLY A 143 -1.46 -13.76 -25.13
N SER A 144 -1.18 -14.98 -25.66
CA SER A 144 -2.15 -16.06 -25.79
C SER A 144 -1.52 -17.45 -25.66
N LYS A 145 -0.37 -17.54 -24.96
CA LYS A 145 0.34 -18.79 -24.70
C LYS A 145 -0.56 -19.80 -23.98
N ARG A 146 -0.46 -21.07 -24.40
CA ARG A 146 -1.31 -22.14 -23.87
C ARG A 146 -0.58 -23.49 -23.99
N LEU A 147 -0.56 -24.24 -22.89
CA LEU A 147 -0.24 -25.65 -22.85
C LEU A 147 -1.56 -26.43 -22.72
N GLN A 148 -1.82 -27.37 -23.63
CA GLN A 148 -2.98 -28.27 -23.53
C GLN A 148 -2.51 -29.69 -23.35
N LEU A 149 -3.08 -30.36 -22.36
CA LEU A 149 -2.87 -31.77 -22.08
C LEU A 149 -4.05 -32.61 -22.60
N VAL A 150 -3.83 -33.90 -22.70
CA VAL A 150 -4.90 -34.88 -22.91
C VAL A 150 -5.94 -34.76 -21.81
N GLY A 151 -7.23 -34.97 -22.09
CA GLY A 151 -8.31 -34.78 -21.13
C GLY A 151 -8.82 -33.34 -21.00
N ASN A 152 -8.44 -32.44 -21.95
CA ASN A 152 -8.84 -31.02 -21.99
C ASN A 152 -8.38 -30.20 -20.76
N ARG A 153 -7.24 -30.54 -20.21
CA ARG A 153 -6.56 -29.78 -19.17
C ARG A 153 -5.69 -28.70 -19.80
N ASP A 154 -5.79 -27.49 -19.36
CA ASP A 154 -5.11 -26.34 -19.95
C ASP A 154 -4.29 -25.55 -18.91
N TYR A 155 -3.09 -25.11 -19.28
CA TYR A 155 -2.45 -23.94 -18.67
C TYR A 155 -2.46 -22.79 -19.66
N ARG A 156 -3.02 -21.65 -19.29
CA ARG A 156 -3.14 -20.45 -20.12
C ARG A 156 -2.53 -19.24 -19.46
N VAL A 157 -1.91 -18.38 -20.27
CA VAL A 157 -1.47 -17.07 -19.81
C VAL A 157 -2.48 -16.01 -20.25
N ARG A 158 -2.73 -15.04 -19.37
CA ARG A 158 -3.56 -13.86 -19.62
C ARG A 158 -2.98 -12.63 -18.94
N ALA A 159 -3.03 -11.48 -19.64
CA ALA A 159 -2.73 -10.21 -18.99
C ALA A 159 -3.75 -9.92 -17.89
N SER A 160 -3.28 -9.37 -16.79
CA SER A 160 -4.10 -8.97 -15.66
C SER A 160 -4.91 -7.71 -15.99
N ASN A 161 -6.07 -7.87 -16.63
CA ASN A 161 -6.98 -6.77 -16.99
C ASN A 161 -8.45 -7.16 -16.80
N ARG A 162 -9.39 -6.21 -16.96
CA ARG A 162 -10.85 -6.41 -16.82
C ARG A 162 -11.42 -7.61 -17.60
N LYS A 163 -10.71 -8.12 -18.60
CA LYS A 163 -11.15 -9.23 -19.46
C LYS A 163 -10.47 -10.57 -19.11
N ALA A 164 -9.48 -10.56 -18.23
CA ALA A 164 -8.59 -11.70 -17.98
C ALA A 164 -9.31 -12.98 -17.55
N GLY A 165 -10.33 -12.88 -16.72
CA GLY A 165 -11.06 -14.03 -16.16
C GLY A 165 -12.44 -14.31 -16.76
N ARG A 166 -12.93 -13.50 -17.72
CA ARG A 166 -14.32 -13.61 -18.17
C ARG A 166 -14.54 -14.86 -19.05
N GLY A 167 -15.58 -15.62 -18.70
CA GLY A 167 -16.06 -16.75 -19.49
C GLY A 167 -15.35 -18.09 -19.26
N LYS A 168 -14.48 -18.21 -18.25
CA LYS A 168 -13.86 -19.47 -17.85
C LYS A 168 -13.73 -19.58 -16.34
N SER A 169 -13.95 -20.80 -15.82
CA SER A 169 -13.73 -21.11 -14.41
C SER A 169 -12.37 -21.76 -14.26
N ALA A 170 -11.44 -21.08 -13.56
CA ALA A 170 -10.12 -21.60 -13.25
C ALA A 170 -10.13 -22.38 -11.93
N ASP A 171 -9.35 -23.44 -11.88
CA ASP A 171 -9.13 -24.25 -10.68
C ASP A 171 -7.91 -23.76 -9.90
N LEU A 172 -6.89 -23.25 -10.62
CA LEU A 172 -5.73 -22.57 -10.05
C LEU A 172 -5.48 -21.28 -10.80
N VAL A 173 -5.29 -20.18 -10.06
CA VAL A 173 -4.79 -18.92 -10.60
C VAL A 173 -3.44 -18.63 -9.96
N LEU A 174 -2.39 -18.59 -10.77
CA LEU A 174 -1.06 -18.14 -10.36
C LEU A 174 -0.94 -16.65 -10.67
N LEU A 175 -0.77 -15.84 -9.63
CA LEU A 175 -0.60 -14.40 -9.75
C LEU A 175 0.77 -14.03 -9.21
N ASP A 176 1.64 -13.62 -10.12
CA ASP A 176 2.98 -13.15 -9.78
C ASP A 176 3.02 -11.62 -9.64
N GLU A 177 3.89 -11.14 -8.76
CA GLU A 177 4.09 -9.72 -8.44
C GLU A 177 2.79 -8.98 -8.09
N LEU A 178 2.01 -9.49 -7.13
CA LEU A 178 0.77 -8.85 -6.67
C LEU A 178 0.98 -7.40 -6.22
N ARG A 179 2.18 -7.03 -5.77
CA ARG A 179 2.52 -5.65 -5.39
C ARG A 179 2.30 -4.62 -6.50
N GLU A 180 2.39 -5.03 -7.77
CA GLU A 180 2.21 -4.14 -8.91
C GLU A 180 0.74 -3.81 -9.20
N HIS A 181 -0.22 -4.44 -8.50
CA HIS A 181 -1.65 -4.19 -8.69
C HIS A 181 -2.12 -2.96 -7.92
N GLN A 182 -2.14 -1.81 -8.60
CA GLN A 182 -2.53 -0.51 -8.07
C GLN A 182 -4.05 -0.31 -7.99
N THR A 183 -4.85 -1.15 -8.66
CA THR A 183 -6.31 -1.04 -8.71
C THR A 183 -7.02 -2.38 -8.55
N TRP A 184 -8.26 -2.33 -8.07
CA TRP A 184 -9.12 -3.50 -7.90
C TRP A 184 -9.64 -4.14 -9.19
N GLU A 185 -9.48 -3.48 -10.34
CA GLU A 185 -10.09 -3.93 -11.59
C GLU A 185 -9.61 -5.30 -12.05
N ALA A 186 -8.30 -5.51 -12.03
CA ALA A 186 -7.69 -6.77 -12.39
C ALA A 186 -8.02 -7.87 -11.38
N TRP A 187 -7.90 -7.55 -10.10
CA TRP A 187 -8.25 -8.47 -9.02
C TRP A 187 -9.72 -8.93 -9.10
N ALA A 188 -10.67 -8.01 -9.31
CA ALA A 188 -12.09 -8.34 -9.40
C ALA A 188 -12.39 -9.31 -10.56
N ALA A 189 -11.66 -9.21 -11.67
CA ALA A 189 -11.80 -10.16 -12.77
C ALA A 189 -11.24 -11.54 -12.42
N LEU A 190 -10.08 -11.62 -11.77
CA LEU A 190 -9.38 -12.85 -11.43
C LEU A 190 -10.03 -13.61 -10.27
N SER A 191 -10.38 -12.92 -9.19
CA SER A 191 -10.96 -13.53 -7.99
C SER A 191 -12.31 -14.20 -8.24
N LYS A 192 -13.02 -13.81 -9.30
CA LYS A 192 -14.33 -14.40 -9.66
C LYS A 192 -14.20 -15.63 -10.56
N THR A 193 -13.03 -15.90 -11.13
CA THR A 193 -12.84 -17.07 -12.01
C THR A 193 -12.99 -18.40 -11.28
N GLY A 194 -12.62 -18.45 -10.00
CA GLY A 194 -12.69 -19.64 -9.16
C GLY A 194 -14.05 -19.89 -8.48
N MET A 195 -15.01 -18.96 -8.54
CA MET A 195 -16.25 -19.06 -7.76
C MET A 195 -17.10 -20.30 -8.06
N ALA A 196 -17.03 -20.83 -9.28
CA ALA A 196 -17.77 -22.03 -9.69
C ALA A 196 -16.99 -23.33 -9.45
N ARG A 197 -15.81 -23.26 -8.84
CA ARG A 197 -14.94 -24.39 -8.56
C ARG A 197 -14.73 -24.57 -7.07
N LYS A 198 -15.04 -25.78 -6.56
CA LYS A 198 -14.99 -26.09 -5.13
C LYS A 198 -13.58 -25.95 -4.55
N ASN A 199 -12.57 -26.43 -5.26
CA ASN A 199 -11.17 -26.41 -4.87
C ASN A 199 -10.36 -25.36 -5.63
N ALA A 200 -11.01 -24.27 -6.08
CA ALA A 200 -10.28 -23.18 -6.70
C ALA A 200 -9.32 -22.52 -5.70
N LEU A 201 -8.09 -22.28 -6.17
CA LEU A 201 -7.04 -21.63 -5.40
C LEU A 201 -6.49 -20.44 -6.19
N LEU A 202 -6.40 -19.30 -5.52
CA LEU A 202 -5.64 -18.15 -5.96
C LEU A 202 -4.30 -18.14 -5.20
N TRP A 203 -3.22 -18.42 -5.91
CA TRP A 203 -1.87 -18.50 -5.40
C TRP A 203 -1.10 -17.25 -5.81
N CYS A 204 -0.90 -16.33 -4.85
CA CYS A 204 -0.25 -15.05 -5.08
C CYS A 204 1.14 -15.05 -4.50
N MET A 205 2.13 -14.75 -5.32
CA MET A 205 3.51 -14.56 -4.88
C MET A 205 3.95 -13.12 -5.11
N SER A 206 4.57 -12.52 -4.11
CA SER A 206 5.03 -11.14 -4.20
C SER A 206 6.24 -10.90 -3.31
N ASN A 207 6.93 -9.81 -3.55
CA ASN A 207 7.78 -9.15 -2.58
C ASN A 207 6.94 -8.15 -1.78
N ALA A 208 7.54 -7.46 -0.80
CA ALA A 208 6.90 -6.33 -0.15
C ALA A 208 6.48 -5.29 -1.19
N GLY A 209 5.36 -4.68 -0.95
CA GLY A 209 4.88 -3.56 -1.72
C GLY A 209 5.29 -2.22 -1.13
N ASP A 210 4.79 -1.21 -1.76
CA ASP A 210 4.81 0.17 -1.28
C ASP A 210 3.37 0.70 -1.16
N GLY A 211 3.20 1.98 -0.95
CA GLY A 211 1.87 2.55 -0.84
C GLY A 211 1.02 2.48 -2.11
N THR A 212 1.61 2.25 -3.29
CA THR A 212 0.86 2.05 -4.54
C THR A 212 0.30 0.64 -4.68
N SER A 213 0.77 -0.30 -3.86
CA SER A 213 0.38 -1.71 -3.87
C SER A 213 -0.98 -1.95 -3.19
N VAL A 214 -2.04 -1.29 -3.69
CA VAL A 214 -3.37 -1.22 -3.07
C VAL A 214 -3.96 -2.59 -2.74
N VAL A 215 -3.89 -3.53 -3.68
CA VAL A 215 -4.50 -4.87 -3.53
C VAL A 215 -3.72 -5.71 -2.52
N LEU A 216 -2.38 -5.75 -2.63
CA LEU A 216 -1.54 -6.50 -1.71
C LEU A 216 -1.66 -5.96 -0.28
N ARG A 217 -1.66 -4.63 -0.11
CA ARG A 217 -1.82 -3.99 1.19
C ARG A 217 -3.12 -4.36 1.87
N HIS A 218 -4.24 -4.32 1.15
CA HIS A 218 -5.54 -4.71 1.69
C HIS A 218 -5.52 -6.15 2.26
N PHE A 219 -4.97 -7.12 1.50
CA PHE A 219 -4.92 -8.50 1.98
C PHE A 219 -3.95 -8.68 3.14
N ARG A 220 -2.80 -7.99 3.10
CA ARG A 220 -1.84 -8.01 4.19
C ARG A 220 -2.46 -7.44 5.47
N MET A 221 -3.08 -6.26 5.42
CA MET A 221 -3.77 -5.64 6.56
C MET A 221 -4.87 -6.54 7.13
N ARG A 222 -5.71 -7.11 6.25
CA ARG A 222 -6.77 -8.02 6.66
C ARG A 222 -6.22 -9.27 7.37
N ALA A 223 -5.15 -9.86 6.86
CA ALA A 223 -4.51 -11.00 7.49
C ALA A 223 -3.84 -10.62 8.82
N HIS A 224 -3.15 -9.46 8.90
CA HIS A 224 -2.59 -8.94 10.14
C HIS A 224 -3.65 -8.70 11.21
N ALA A 225 -4.80 -8.12 10.85
CA ALA A 225 -5.94 -7.95 11.76
C ALA A 225 -6.40 -9.28 12.35
N GLN A 226 -6.51 -10.34 11.52
CA GLN A 226 -6.87 -11.68 11.97
C GLN A 226 -5.81 -12.34 12.89
N LEU A 227 -4.55 -11.94 12.74
CA LEU A 227 -3.40 -12.46 13.50
C LEU A 227 -3.05 -11.61 14.74
N GLY A 228 -3.89 -10.62 15.10
CA GLY A 228 -3.67 -9.74 16.23
C GLY A 228 -2.70 -8.59 15.96
N ASP A 229 -2.55 -8.22 14.69
CA ASP A 229 -1.75 -7.08 14.21
C ASP A 229 -0.27 -7.10 14.68
N PRO A 230 0.49 -8.15 14.31
CA PRO A 230 1.84 -8.37 14.82
C PRO A 230 2.84 -7.24 14.54
N ASP A 231 2.63 -6.44 13.48
CA ASP A 231 3.46 -5.29 13.12
C ASP A 231 2.81 -3.94 13.43
N GLY A 232 1.62 -3.92 14.05
CA GLY A 232 0.90 -2.68 14.38
C GLY A 232 0.37 -1.90 13.17
N ILE A 233 0.30 -2.52 11.99
CA ILE A 233 -0.06 -1.84 10.74
C ILE A 233 -1.55 -1.47 10.66
N VAL A 234 -2.42 -2.23 11.32
CA VAL A 234 -3.86 -1.96 11.38
C VAL A 234 -4.14 -0.79 12.32
N LYS A 235 -3.51 -0.78 13.49
CA LYS A 235 -3.63 0.30 14.48
C LYS A 235 -3.10 1.63 13.96
N SER A 236 -1.99 1.61 13.22
CA SER A 236 -1.38 2.83 12.66
C SER A 236 -2.27 3.55 11.66
N MET A 237 -3.24 2.86 11.06
CA MET A 237 -4.16 3.44 10.07
C MET A 237 -5.49 3.93 10.66
N GLY A 238 -5.66 3.86 11.99
CA GLY A 238 -6.89 4.32 12.65
C GLY A 238 -8.14 3.52 12.30
N GLU A 239 -7.99 2.37 11.65
CA GLU A 239 -9.11 1.45 11.43
C GLU A 239 -9.46 0.80 12.76
N SER A 240 -10.72 0.87 13.14
CA SER A 240 -11.27 0.07 14.24
C SER A 240 -11.06 -1.41 13.90
N GLU A 241 -10.69 -2.21 14.90
CA GLU A 241 -10.56 -3.66 14.74
C GLU A 241 -11.77 -4.19 13.95
N PRO A 242 -11.57 -4.97 12.87
CA PRO A 242 -12.68 -5.55 12.13
C PRO A 242 -13.55 -6.34 13.12
N GLU A 243 -14.87 -6.15 13.02
CA GLU A 243 -15.83 -6.88 13.86
C GLU A 243 -15.48 -8.36 13.94
N ALA A 244 -15.57 -8.94 15.12
CA ALA A 244 -15.05 -10.24 15.54
C ALA A 244 -15.56 -11.50 14.79
N ASP A 245 -16.13 -11.35 13.59
CA ASP A 245 -16.60 -12.47 12.76
C ASP A 245 -15.53 -13.04 11.80
N SER A 246 -14.29 -12.59 11.94
CA SER A 246 -13.13 -13.07 11.20
C SER A 246 -12.21 -13.93 12.07
N SER A 247 -12.73 -15.00 12.69
CA SER A 247 -11.86 -15.98 13.36
C SER A 247 -10.90 -16.59 12.34
N VAL A 248 -9.64 -16.82 12.74
CA VAL A 248 -8.62 -17.52 11.94
C VAL A 248 -9.18 -18.87 11.41
N GLU A 249 -10.09 -19.49 12.16
CA GLU A 249 -10.73 -20.76 11.84
C GLU A 249 -11.62 -20.71 10.59
N GLY A 250 -12.32 -19.58 10.35
CA GLY A 250 -13.20 -19.41 9.19
C GLY A 250 -12.55 -18.76 7.98
N SER A 251 -11.28 -18.30 8.10
CA SER A 251 -10.64 -17.53 7.04
C SER A 251 -10.22 -18.40 5.86
N ALA A 252 -10.71 -18.04 4.67
CA ALA A 252 -10.23 -18.58 3.40
C ALA A 252 -8.97 -17.86 2.86
N LEU A 253 -8.39 -16.93 3.64
CA LEU A 253 -7.17 -16.19 3.34
C LEU A 253 -6.02 -16.77 4.16
N GLY A 254 -4.97 -17.24 3.49
CA GLY A 254 -3.70 -17.64 4.08
C GLY A 254 -2.62 -16.60 3.77
N LEU A 255 -1.96 -16.07 4.78
CA LEU A 255 -0.77 -15.23 4.65
C LEU A 255 0.47 -16.00 5.12
N PHE A 256 1.55 -15.92 4.35
CA PHE A 256 2.85 -16.49 4.66
C PHE A 256 3.93 -15.46 4.30
N GLU A 257 4.48 -14.77 5.31
CA GLU A 257 5.32 -13.60 5.13
C GLU A 257 6.73 -13.81 5.70
N TRP A 258 7.71 -13.98 4.82
CA TRP A 258 9.14 -13.90 5.11
C TRP A 258 9.59 -12.46 4.96
N SER A 259 9.51 -11.69 6.01
CA SER A 259 9.95 -10.29 6.05
C SER A 259 10.82 -10.04 7.25
N ALA A 260 11.74 -9.09 7.17
CA ALA A 260 12.43 -8.58 8.34
C ALA A 260 11.42 -7.81 9.24
N PRO A 261 11.64 -7.74 10.57
CA PRO A 261 10.86 -6.87 11.44
C PRO A 261 10.87 -5.41 10.95
N PRO A 262 9.80 -4.63 11.17
CA PRO A 262 9.71 -3.25 10.67
C PRO A 262 10.85 -2.35 11.16
N ASP A 263 11.33 -2.58 12.38
CA ASP A 263 12.39 -1.85 13.07
C ASP A 263 13.80 -2.44 12.87
N ALA A 264 13.93 -3.50 12.03
CA ALA A 264 15.22 -4.12 11.80
C ALA A 264 16.14 -3.22 11.00
N GLU A 265 17.37 -3.09 11.48
CA GLU A 265 18.43 -2.36 10.78
C GLU A 265 18.81 -3.08 9.48
N PRO A 266 18.99 -2.35 8.36
CA PRO A 266 19.39 -2.93 7.09
C PRO A 266 20.71 -3.71 7.10
N THR A 267 21.52 -3.50 8.13
CA THR A 267 22.83 -4.16 8.32
C THR A 267 22.78 -5.41 9.18
N ASP A 268 21.60 -5.77 9.76
CA ASP A 268 21.48 -6.97 10.62
C ASP A 268 21.39 -8.28 9.80
N PRO A 269 22.39 -9.17 9.88
CA PRO A 269 22.37 -10.45 9.16
C PRO A 269 21.23 -11.38 9.58
N ARG A 270 20.65 -11.19 10.79
CA ARG A 270 19.49 -11.98 11.24
C ARG A 270 18.24 -11.56 10.50
N ALA A 271 18.08 -10.24 10.24
CA ALA A 271 17.01 -9.71 9.40
C ALA A 271 17.13 -10.23 7.95
N TRP A 272 18.36 -10.31 7.43
CA TRP A 272 18.62 -10.91 6.12
C TRP A 272 18.20 -12.36 6.06
N ALA A 273 18.57 -13.17 7.06
CA ALA A 273 18.20 -14.58 7.14
C ALA A 273 16.67 -14.78 7.26
N GLN A 274 15.99 -13.89 7.98
CA GLN A 274 14.54 -13.95 8.14
C GLN A 274 13.80 -13.66 6.82
N ALA A 275 14.27 -12.68 6.05
CA ALA A 275 13.63 -12.27 4.79
C ALA A 275 14.04 -13.11 3.58
N ASN A 276 15.19 -13.80 3.67
CA ASN A 276 15.76 -14.60 2.57
C ASN A 276 15.88 -16.07 2.96
N PRO A 277 14.79 -16.84 2.92
CA PRO A 277 14.81 -18.24 3.32
C PRO A 277 15.70 -19.12 2.43
N SER A 278 16.10 -18.66 1.24
CA SER A 278 17.07 -19.34 0.37
C SER A 278 18.53 -18.94 0.61
N LEU A 279 18.80 -18.10 1.63
CA LEU A 279 20.15 -17.74 2.05
C LEU A 279 20.91 -19.00 2.52
N GLY A 280 22.13 -19.18 2.03
CA GLY A 280 22.96 -20.36 2.31
C GLY A 280 22.62 -21.58 1.43
N TYR A 281 21.60 -21.49 0.59
CA TYR A 281 21.25 -22.47 -0.44
C TYR A 281 21.55 -21.93 -1.85
N THR A 282 20.79 -20.97 -2.32
CA THR A 282 20.96 -20.34 -3.64
C THR A 282 21.38 -18.87 -3.56
N ILE A 283 21.17 -18.22 -2.42
CA ILE A 283 21.60 -16.85 -2.16
C ILE A 283 22.86 -16.89 -1.28
N GLU A 284 23.91 -16.24 -1.72
CA GLU A 284 25.13 -16.09 -0.93
C GLU A 284 25.07 -14.84 -0.03
N LEU A 285 25.64 -14.93 1.17
CA LEU A 285 25.73 -13.78 2.08
C LEU A 285 26.50 -12.60 1.48
N SER A 286 27.50 -12.90 0.64
CA SER A 286 28.28 -11.91 -0.11
C SER A 286 27.42 -11.06 -1.04
N ALA A 287 26.41 -11.66 -1.68
CA ALA A 287 25.50 -10.96 -2.58
C ALA A 287 24.61 -9.96 -1.80
N LEU A 288 24.08 -10.36 -0.65
CA LEU A 288 23.29 -9.45 0.21
C LEU A 288 24.14 -8.31 0.79
N LYS A 289 25.41 -8.57 1.13
CA LYS A 289 26.34 -7.53 1.58
C LYS A 289 26.64 -6.52 0.48
N ALA A 290 26.82 -6.97 -0.75
CA ALA A 290 27.04 -6.09 -1.90
C ALA A 290 25.79 -5.23 -2.16
N ALA A 291 24.61 -5.83 -2.21
CA ALA A 291 23.35 -5.12 -2.38
C ALA A 291 23.13 -4.07 -1.26
N GLN A 292 23.43 -4.43 0.00
CA GLN A 292 23.30 -3.49 1.13
C GLN A 292 24.25 -2.28 1.02
N ALA A 293 25.43 -2.47 0.43
CA ALA A 293 26.40 -1.39 0.24
C ALA A 293 26.08 -0.49 -0.98
N ASP A 294 25.48 -1.07 -2.02
CA ASP A 294 25.29 -0.41 -3.31
C ASP A 294 23.89 0.22 -3.47
N ASP A 295 22.86 -0.39 -2.84
CA ASP A 295 21.48 0.04 -2.99
C ASP A 295 21.11 1.19 -2.03
N PRO A 296 20.23 2.11 -2.45
CA PRO A 296 19.53 2.99 -1.52
C PRO A 296 18.80 2.18 -0.43
N ALA A 297 18.81 2.68 0.80
CA ALA A 297 18.30 1.95 1.97
C ALA A 297 16.86 1.42 1.77
N ASP A 298 15.98 2.22 1.17
CA ASP A 298 14.58 1.83 0.93
C ASP A 298 14.45 0.75 -0.14
N VAL A 299 15.30 0.79 -1.18
CA VAL A 299 15.36 -0.26 -2.20
C VAL A 299 15.83 -1.57 -1.57
N PHE A 300 16.91 -1.53 -0.78
CA PHE A 300 17.39 -2.72 -0.07
C PHE A 300 16.34 -3.29 0.89
N LYS A 301 15.65 -2.43 1.66
CA LYS A 301 14.56 -2.84 2.55
C LYS A 301 13.44 -3.56 1.80
N THR A 302 12.98 -2.98 0.70
CA THR A 302 11.89 -3.58 -0.09
C THR A 302 12.34 -4.86 -0.80
N GLU A 303 13.47 -4.81 -1.52
CA GLU A 303 13.86 -5.88 -2.44
C GLU A 303 14.55 -7.06 -1.74
N CYS A 304 15.35 -6.77 -0.69
CA CYS A 304 16.15 -7.78 0.01
C CYS A 304 15.64 -8.13 1.40
N LEU A 305 14.87 -7.24 2.07
CA LEU A 305 14.35 -7.49 3.40
C LEU A 305 12.84 -7.76 3.40
N CYS A 306 12.19 -7.68 2.26
CA CYS A 306 10.73 -7.80 2.16
C CYS A 306 10.01 -6.89 3.19
N GLN A 307 10.63 -5.76 3.52
CA GLN A 307 10.05 -4.75 4.40
C GLN A 307 9.17 -3.83 3.59
N TRP A 308 8.00 -3.55 4.15
CA TRP A 308 7.07 -2.59 3.57
C TRP A 308 7.61 -1.18 3.76
N VAL A 309 7.81 -0.46 2.67
CA VAL A 309 8.22 0.94 2.69
C VAL A 309 6.98 1.80 2.45
N THR A 310 6.62 2.60 3.44
CA THR A 310 5.43 3.45 3.37
C THR A 310 5.56 4.59 2.36
N SER A 311 6.78 4.96 1.99
CA SER A 311 7.04 5.96 0.95
C SER A 311 8.30 5.62 0.17
N THR A 312 8.16 5.49 -1.15
CA THR A 312 9.30 5.50 -2.10
C THR A 312 9.73 6.93 -2.45
N VAL A 313 9.01 7.92 -1.95
CA VAL A 313 9.29 9.34 -2.09
C VAL A 313 9.63 9.89 -0.71
N ALA A 314 10.73 10.60 -0.59
CA ALA A 314 11.08 11.31 0.64
C ALA A 314 9.87 12.13 1.11
N PRO A 315 9.60 12.18 2.44
CA PRO A 315 8.55 13.03 2.97
C PRO A 315 8.68 14.45 2.40
N PRO A 316 7.56 15.12 2.09
CA PRO A 316 7.63 16.44 1.45
C PRO A 316 8.30 17.49 2.35
N PHE A 317 8.27 17.28 3.67
CA PHE A 317 8.89 18.14 4.66
C PHE A 317 10.30 17.65 5.04
N PRO A 318 11.19 18.53 5.52
CA PRO A 318 12.48 18.11 6.07
C PRO A 318 12.32 17.03 7.15
N VAL A 319 13.26 16.09 7.19
CA VAL A 319 13.18 14.93 8.10
C VAL A 319 13.01 15.39 9.54
N GLY A 320 11.96 14.91 10.21
CA GLY A 320 11.66 15.21 11.61
C GLY A 320 10.99 16.57 11.86
N SER A 321 10.86 17.46 10.87
CA SER A 321 10.27 18.79 11.09
C SER A 321 8.76 18.75 11.39
N TRP A 322 8.03 17.81 10.79
CA TRP A 322 6.61 17.59 11.12
C TRP A 322 6.46 17.12 12.58
N ASP A 323 7.23 16.12 12.98
CA ASP A 323 7.19 15.60 14.35
C ASP A 323 7.65 16.65 15.39
N ALA A 324 8.61 17.52 15.04
CA ALA A 324 9.04 18.63 15.89
C ALA A 324 7.93 19.68 16.09
N GLY A 325 7.00 19.82 15.14
CA GLY A 325 5.81 20.67 15.28
C GLY A 325 4.73 20.11 16.19
N LYS A 326 4.84 18.84 16.61
CA LYS A 326 3.84 18.15 17.42
C LYS A 326 3.83 18.63 18.87
N ASP A 327 2.70 19.10 19.34
CA ASP A 327 2.48 19.53 20.71
C ASP A 327 1.03 19.19 21.14
N GLU A 328 0.88 18.15 21.95
CA GLU A 328 -0.44 17.66 22.42
C GLU A 328 -1.23 18.69 23.24
N LYS A 329 -0.58 19.76 23.66
CA LYS A 329 -1.21 20.88 24.38
C LYS A 329 -1.44 22.09 23.50
N SER A 330 -1.10 21.98 22.22
CA SER A 330 -1.29 23.08 21.27
C SER A 330 -2.77 23.40 21.11
N THR A 331 -3.12 24.66 21.23
CA THR A 331 -4.49 25.16 21.05
C THR A 331 -4.47 26.57 20.48
N ILE A 332 -5.52 26.92 19.78
CA ILE A 332 -5.73 28.27 19.27
C ILE A 332 -6.14 29.21 20.42
N ALA A 333 -5.56 30.40 20.47
CA ALA A 333 -5.92 31.40 21.46
C ALA A 333 -7.37 31.89 21.26
N GLU A 334 -8.08 32.19 22.38
CA GLU A 334 -9.52 32.55 22.36
C GLU A 334 -9.83 33.78 21.50
N ASP A 335 -8.89 34.72 21.42
CA ASP A 335 -9.01 35.96 20.64
C ASP A 335 -8.48 35.85 19.18
N SER A 336 -7.92 34.69 18.84
CA SER A 336 -7.39 34.47 17.50
C SER A 336 -8.50 34.31 16.45
N PRO A 337 -8.39 34.98 15.29
CA PRO A 337 -9.25 34.69 14.17
C PRO A 337 -9.08 33.24 13.71
N LEU A 338 -10.20 32.57 13.40
CA LEU A 338 -10.21 31.21 12.88
C LEU A 338 -10.32 31.20 11.36
N TRP A 339 -9.56 30.32 10.75
CA TRP A 339 -9.55 30.08 9.33
C TRP A 339 -9.77 28.58 9.09
N PHE A 340 -10.79 28.28 8.29
CA PHE A 340 -11.08 26.91 7.92
C PHE A 340 -10.55 26.60 6.52
N GLY A 341 -10.21 25.35 6.29
CA GLY A 341 -9.87 24.84 4.97
C GLY A 341 -10.64 23.56 4.70
N VAL A 342 -11.06 23.34 3.47
CA VAL A 342 -11.79 22.12 3.09
C VAL A 342 -11.20 21.52 1.82
N ASP A 343 -11.05 20.20 1.81
CA ASP A 343 -10.67 19.44 0.63
C ASP A 343 -11.38 18.08 0.58
N ILE A 344 -11.54 17.57 -0.64
CA ILE A 344 -12.10 16.24 -0.93
C ILE A 344 -11.00 15.40 -1.56
N ALA A 345 -10.85 14.17 -1.10
CA ALA A 345 -9.93 13.18 -1.64
C ALA A 345 -10.08 12.98 -3.15
N ALA A 346 -9.01 12.58 -3.84
CA ALA A 346 -9.03 12.39 -5.30
C ALA A 346 -10.09 11.37 -5.75
N ASP A 347 -10.27 10.31 -4.98
CA ASP A 347 -11.28 9.25 -5.21
C ASP A 347 -12.69 9.62 -4.72
N ARG A 348 -12.85 10.79 -4.06
CA ARG A 348 -14.07 11.29 -3.43
C ARG A 348 -14.63 10.43 -2.29
N LEU A 349 -13.83 9.54 -1.74
CA LEU A 349 -14.28 8.69 -0.61
C LEU A 349 -14.28 9.44 0.72
N HIS A 350 -13.37 10.40 0.91
CA HIS A 350 -13.25 11.15 2.15
C HIS A 350 -13.25 12.67 1.91
N THR A 351 -13.59 13.39 2.95
CA THR A 351 -13.51 14.86 3.00
C THR A 351 -12.95 15.32 4.32
N SER A 352 -12.07 16.30 4.27
CA SER A 352 -11.39 16.91 5.40
C SER A 352 -11.80 18.38 5.56
N ILE A 353 -12.09 18.78 6.80
CA ILE A 353 -12.18 20.19 7.20
C ILE A 353 -11.09 20.40 8.26
N ALA A 354 -10.22 21.38 8.01
CA ALA A 354 -9.17 21.79 8.93
C ALA A 354 -9.43 23.19 9.48
N VAL A 355 -8.83 23.51 10.63
CA VAL A 355 -8.86 24.83 11.21
C VAL A 355 -7.43 25.32 11.49
N CYS A 356 -7.21 26.63 11.36
CA CYS A 356 -5.95 27.31 11.64
C CYS A 356 -6.20 28.58 12.42
N GLY A 357 -5.32 28.88 13.37
CA GLY A 357 -5.31 30.11 14.14
C GLY A 357 -3.99 30.31 14.88
N LYS A 358 -3.83 31.48 15.52
CA LYS A 358 -2.66 31.79 16.33
C LYS A 358 -2.79 31.18 17.73
N ARG A 359 -1.68 30.70 18.25
CA ARG A 359 -1.48 30.34 19.67
C ARG A 359 -1.21 31.58 20.50
N ALA A 360 -1.31 31.45 21.82
CA ALA A 360 -1.00 32.54 22.76
C ALA A 360 0.47 33.02 22.70
N ASP A 361 1.38 32.15 22.25
CA ASP A 361 2.81 32.46 22.05
C ASP A 361 3.12 33.10 20.67
N GLY A 362 2.11 33.26 19.81
CA GLY A 362 2.22 33.86 18.48
C GLY A 362 2.57 32.85 17.38
N ALA A 363 2.91 31.61 17.70
CA ALA A 363 3.04 30.54 16.72
C ALA A 363 1.69 30.16 16.10
N TRP A 364 1.69 29.38 15.02
CA TRP A 364 0.47 28.88 14.41
C TRP A 364 0.04 27.53 15.01
N HIS A 365 -1.27 27.31 15.06
CA HIS A 365 -1.85 26.01 15.33
C HIS A 365 -2.71 25.58 14.14
N VAL A 366 -2.60 24.29 13.77
CA VAL A 366 -3.46 23.65 12.79
C VAL A 366 -3.94 22.30 13.31
N GLU A 367 -5.20 21.97 12.98
CA GLU A 367 -5.78 20.65 13.29
C GLU A 367 -6.91 20.33 12.31
N LEU A 368 -7.27 19.04 12.23
CA LEU A 368 -8.49 18.62 11.56
C LEU A 368 -9.68 18.82 12.49
N ALA A 369 -10.62 19.66 12.07
CA ALA A 369 -11.92 19.77 12.72
C ALA A 369 -12.81 18.56 12.39
N GLU A 370 -12.70 18.03 11.17
CA GLU A 370 -13.48 16.86 10.73
C GLU A 370 -12.76 16.10 9.62
N TYR A 371 -12.88 14.77 9.68
CA TYR A 371 -12.47 13.84 8.61
C TYR A 371 -13.51 12.73 8.51
N ARG A 372 -14.26 12.67 7.39
CA ARG A 372 -15.39 11.74 7.24
C ARG A 372 -15.51 11.21 5.81
N THR A 373 -16.16 10.05 5.69
CA THR A 373 -16.50 9.43 4.41
C THR A 373 -17.52 10.27 3.63
N GLY A 374 -17.28 10.44 2.33
CA GLY A 374 -18.10 11.18 1.39
C GLY A 374 -18.07 12.69 1.61
N SER A 375 -18.80 13.44 0.79
CA SER A 375 -18.86 14.90 0.85
C SER A 375 -20.24 15.48 1.18
N GLY A 376 -21.27 14.64 1.21
CA GLY A 376 -22.66 15.08 1.40
C GLY A 376 -22.97 15.73 2.76
N TRP A 377 -22.12 15.55 3.73
CA TRP A 377 -22.27 16.06 5.10
C TRP A 377 -21.76 17.51 5.27
N ILE A 378 -20.91 18.02 4.35
CA ILE A 378 -20.24 19.33 4.47
C ILE A 378 -21.25 20.47 4.67
N VAL A 379 -22.27 20.52 3.82
CA VAL A 379 -23.27 21.62 3.85
C VAL A 379 -23.99 21.64 5.20
N LYS A 380 -24.44 20.49 5.68
CA LYS A 380 -25.12 20.38 6.97
C LYS A 380 -24.18 20.74 8.14
N TRP A 381 -22.93 20.35 8.06
CA TRP A 381 -21.93 20.70 9.08
C TRP A 381 -21.72 22.20 9.13
N LEU A 382 -21.49 22.86 7.99
CA LEU A 382 -21.31 24.31 7.92
C LEU A 382 -22.54 25.08 8.40
N GLN A 383 -23.75 24.66 8.01
CA GLN A 383 -25.01 25.26 8.47
C GLN A 383 -25.19 25.14 10.00
N THR A 384 -24.72 24.06 10.59
CA THR A 384 -24.80 23.82 12.03
C THR A 384 -23.70 24.59 12.78
N ALA A 385 -22.51 24.71 12.19
CA ALA A 385 -21.37 25.35 12.82
C ALA A 385 -21.41 26.88 12.71
N ALA A 386 -21.82 27.45 11.56
CA ALA A 386 -21.76 28.89 11.30
C ALA A 386 -22.41 29.76 12.39
N PRO A 387 -23.57 29.41 12.97
CA PRO A 387 -24.18 30.21 14.05
C PRO A 387 -23.34 30.29 15.33
N ASN A 388 -22.40 29.37 15.55
CA ASN A 388 -21.55 29.35 16.75
C ASN A 388 -20.37 30.33 16.64
N TYR A 389 -20.13 30.89 15.45
CA TYR A 389 -19.04 31.84 15.21
C TYR A 389 -19.61 33.25 14.97
N PRO A 390 -19.40 34.20 15.90
CA PRO A 390 -19.98 35.56 15.81
C PRO A 390 -19.62 36.34 14.52
N ASN A 391 -18.45 36.01 13.96
CA ASN A 391 -17.94 36.63 12.72
C ASN A 391 -18.14 35.74 11.48
N GLY A 392 -18.95 34.69 11.58
CA GLY A 392 -19.12 33.70 10.54
C GLY A 392 -17.90 32.75 10.41
N ILE A 393 -18.01 31.80 9.48
CA ILE A 393 -16.94 30.87 9.11
C ILE A 393 -16.26 31.39 7.84
N ARG A 394 -14.94 31.59 7.89
CA ARG A 394 -14.10 31.82 6.71
C ARG A 394 -13.50 30.49 6.29
N ILE A 395 -13.90 29.98 5.14
CA ILE A 395 -13.47 28.68 4.65
C ILE A 395 -12.74 28.80 3.32
N ALA A 396 -11.50 28.33 3.28
CA ALA A 396 -10.68 28.34 2.09
C ALA A 396 -10.77 26.99 1.36
N LEU A 397 -10.82 27.06 0.04
CA LEU A 397 -10.85 25.89 -0.81
C LEU A 397 -10.20 26.16 -2.17
N GLN A 398 -9.74 25.09 -2.82
CA GLN A 398 -9.23 25.18 -4.18
C GLN A 398 -10.41 25.25 -5.17
N SER A 399 -10.61 26.44 -5.79
CA SER A 399 -11.77 26.70 -6.65
C SER A 399 -11.68 26.10 -8.05
N LYS A 400 -10.49 25.62 -8.48
CA LYS A 400 -10.27 25.00 -9.80
C LYS A 400 -9.30 23.82 -9.71
N GLY A 401 -9.58 22.77 -10.47
CA GLY A 401 -8.67 21.62 -10.59
C GLY A 401 -8.59 20.72 -9.36
N ALA A 402 -9.59 20.79 -8.47
CA ALA A 402 -9.72 19.94 -7.29
C ALA A 402 -11.16 19.40 -7.18
N PRO A 403 -11.37 18.23 -6.56
CA PRO A 403 -12.70 17.66 -6.39
C PRO A 403 -13.67 18.56 -5.64
N ILE A 404 -13.19 19.33 -4.66
CA ILE A 404 -14.00 20.28 -3.85
C ILE A 404 -14.57 21.44 -4.68
N ALA A 405 -13.96 21.79 -5.80
CA ALA A 405 -14.42 22.90 -6.66
C ALA A 405 -15.89 22.75 -7.09
N SER A 406 -16.39 21.53 -7.21
CA SER A 406 -17.79 21.25 -7.54
C SER A 406 -18.80 21.67 -6.46
N MET A 407 -18.35 21.94 -5.24
CA MET A 407 -19.20 22.33 -4.10
C MET A 407 -19.11 23.84 -3.77
N MET A 408 -18.26 24.59 -4.46
CA MET A 408 -17.97 25.99 -4.15
C MET A 408 -19.24 26.84 -4.08
N ASP A 409 -20.09 26.83 -5.11
CA ASP A 409 -21.31 27.62 -5.17
C ASP A 409 -22.31 27.26 -4.05
N VAL A 410 -22.39 25.96 -3.71
CA VAL A 410 -23.28 25.49 -2.66
C VAL A 410 -22.78 25.93 -1.28
N ILE A 411 -21.46 25.88 -1.05
CA ILE A 411 -20.84 26.35 0.20
C ILE A 411 -20.99 27.87 0.34
N ALA A 412 -20.73 28.61 -0.73
CA ALA A 412 -20.85 30.08 -0.75
C ALA A 412 -22.29 30.60 -0.53
N ALA A 413 -23.29 29.76 -0.80
CA ALA A 413 -24.70 30.10 -0.58
C ALA A 413 -25.15 29.89 0.89
N ILE A 414 -24.30 29.43 1.78
CA ILE A 414 -24.64 29.19 3.20
C ILE A 414 -24.50 30.50 3.99
N ASP A 415 -25.56 30.90 4.67
CA ASP A 415 -25.56 32.10 5.53
C ASP A 415 -24.46 31.98 6.62
N GLY A 416 -23.68 33.04 6.77
CA GLY A 416 -22.58 33.08 7.74
C GLY A 416 -21.31 32.35 7.31
N VAL A 417 -21.20 31.92 6.04
CA VAL A 417 -20.00 31.34 5.47
C VAL A 417 -19.40 32.24 4.39
N GLU A 418 -18.15 32.64 4.57
CA GLU A 418 -17.34 33.37 3.60
C GLU A 418 -16.35 32.40 2.93
N VAL A 419 -16.46 32.23 1.61
CA VAL A 419 -15.54 31.37 0.85
C VAL A 419 -14.32 32.16 0.40
N ILE A 420 -13.13 31.62 0.68
CA ILE A 420 -11.86 32.15 0.19
C ILE A 420 -11.34 31.22 -0.90
N GLU A 421 -11.29 31.74 -2.11
CA GLU A 421 -10.85 30.97 -3.26
C GLU A 421 -9.32 30.89 -3.35
N CYS A 422 -8.81 29.67 -3.52
CA CYS A 422 -7.42 29.43 -3.88
C CYS A 422 -7.35 28.86 -5.30
N CYS A 423 -6.67 29.51 -6.21
CA CYS A 423 -6.54 29.03 -7.59
C CYS A 423 -5.20 29.42 -8.24
N GLY A 424 -4.86 28.71 -9.31
CA GLY A 424 -3.70 29.04 -10.13
C GLY A 424 -2.37 29.04 -9.34
N ARG A 425 -1.68 30.19 -9.33
CA ARG A 425 -0.39 30.37 -8.67
C ARG A 425 -0.48 30.42 -7.15
N ASP A 426 -1.63 30.75 -6.59
CA ASP A 426 -1.81 30.84 -5.14
C ASP A 426 -1.66 29.47 -4.47
N VAL A 427 -2.07 28.40 -5.17
CA VAL A 427 -1.95 27.03 -4.65
C VAL A 427 -0.49 26.70 -4.30
N ALA A 428 0.45 27.01 -5.19
CA ALA A 428 1.87 26.76 -4.95
C ALA A 428 2.42 27.67 -3.83
N GLY A 429 2.00 28.94 -3.80
CA GLY A 429 2.39 29.87 -2.74
C GLY A 429 1.92 29.42 -1.36
N TRP A 430 0.71 28.86 -1.27
CA TRP A 430 0.19 28.34 0.00
C TRP A 430 0.87 27.05 0.44
N CYS A 431 1.20 26.14 -0.50
CA CYS A 431 2.01 24.97 -0.21
C CYS A 431 3.40 25.34 0.32
N GLY A 432 4.08 26.32 -0.33
CA GLY A 432 5.38 26.81 0.11
C GLY A 432 5.36 27.43 1.51
N ARG A 433 4.34 28.25 1.82
CA ARG A 433 4.22 28.84 3.17
C ARG A 433 4.03 27.79 4.27
N LEU A 434 3.23 26.77 4.01
CA LEU A 434 3.09 25.67 4.98
C LEU A 434 4.40 24.91 5.14
N TYR A 435 5.10 24.65 4.03
CA TYR A 435 6.42 24.01 4.04
C TYR A 435 7.41 24.80 4.91
N ASP A 436 7.50 26.12 4.70
CA ASP A 436 8.41 26.98 5.46
C ASP A 436 8.07 26.99 6.95
N ALA A 437 6.77 27.03 7.30
CA ALA A 437 6.31 27.03 8.70
C ALA A 437 6.54 25.68 9.41
N VAL A 438 6.41 24.56 8.69
CA VAL A 438 6.75 23.22 9.22
C VAL A 438 8.27 23.10 9.36
N SER A 439 9.04 23.58 8.39
CA SER A 439 10.51 23.57 8.46
C SER A 439 11.03 24.38 9.64
N ALA A 440 10.35 25.47 10.02
CA ALA A 440 10.68 26.30 11.17
C ALA A 440 10.55 25.60 12.53
N CYS A 441 9.93 24.41 12.58
CA CYS A 441 9.82 23.62 13.80
C CYS A 441 11.10 22.82 14.12
N ALA A 442 12.00 22.63 13.15
CA ALA A 442 13.25 21.90 13.39
C ALA A 442 14.23 22.74 14.26
N GLU A 443 15.02 22.08 15.12
CA GLU A 443 15.97 22.75 16.02
C GLU A 443 17.04 23.58 15.27
N ASP A 444 17.42 23.14 14.07
CA ASP A 444 18.43 23.80 13.22
C ASP A 444 17.80 24.57 12.04
N ALA A 445 16.57 25.09 12.22
CA ALA A 445 15.86 25.77 11.14
C ALA A 445 16.54 27.09 10.73
N GLU A 446 16.98 27.18 9.49
CA GLU A 446 17.51 28.41 8.87
C GLU A 446 16.36 29.20 8.16
N THR A 447 15.29 29.50 8.88
CA THR A 447 14.14 30.23 8.32
C THR A 447 13.56 31.22 9.32
N ASP A 448 13.12 32.37 8.83
CA ASP A 448 12.39 33.39 9.62
C ASP A 448 10.87 33.12 9.68
N ALA A 449 10.40 31.99 9.15
CA ALA A 449 8.99 31.64 9.17
C ALA A 449 8.48 31.37 10.60
N THR A 450 7.27 31.81 10.89
CA THR A 450 6.61 31.47 12.17
C THR A 450 6.24 29.99 12.18
N PRO A 451 6.69 29.22 13.18
CA PRO A 451 6.43 27.78 13.24
C PRO A 451 4.93 27.46 13.36
N VAL A 452 4.58 26.27 12.85
CA VAL A 452 3.22 25.71 12.95
C VAL A 452 3.22 24.47 13.81
N HIS A 453 2.36 24.44 14.81
CA HIS A 453 2.17 23.30 15.70
C HIS A 453 0.84 22.60 15.45
N HIS A 454 0.80 21.32 15.78
CA HIS A 454 -0.39 20.48 15.66
C HIS A 454 -0.45 19.44 16.78
N ILE A 455 -1.64 18.90 17.03
CA ILE A 455 -1.84 17.74 17.91
C ILE A 455 -1.71 16.45 17.07
N THR A 456 -1.58 15.30 17.74
CA THR A 456 -1.57 13.99 17.05
C THR A 456 -2.93 13.71 16.44
N GLN A 457 -2.97 13.59 15.12
CA GLN A 457 -4.16 13.18 14.38
C GLN A 457 -3.73 12.22 13.26
N ALA A 458 -4.03 10.92 13.41
CA ALA A 458 -3.51 9.86 12.54
C ALA A 458 -3.69 10.13 11.03
N ALA A 459 -4.84 10.66 10.62
CA ALA A 459 -5.10 10.98 9.21
C ALA A 459 -4.23 12.15 8.70
N LEU A 460 -4.00 13.17 9.55
CA LEU A 460 -3.16 14.31 9.19
C LEU A 460 -1.68 13.95 9.18
N ASP A 461 -1.24 13.21 10.19
CA ASP A 461 0.16 12.75 10.30
C ASP A 461 0.52 11.82 9.13
N LEU A 462 -0.39 10.91 8.77
CA LEU A 462 -0.21 10.07 7.59
C LEU A 462 -0.10 10.92 6.33
N ALA A 463 -1.05 11.84 6.09
CA ALA A 463 -1.06 12.70 4.91
C ALA A 463 0.22 13.54 4.80
N ALA A 464 0.74 14.08 5.91
CA ALA A 464 1.98 14.85 5.95
C ALA A 464 3.22 14.02 5.60
N ASN A 465 3.23 12.73 5.95
CA ASN A 465 4.36 11.84 5.68
C ASN A 465 4.38 11.26 4.26
N ILE A 466 3.22 11.14 3.59
CA ILE A 466 3.11 10.46 2.30
C ILE A 466 2.81 11.38 1.12
N ALA A 467 2.52 12.65 1.38
CA ALA A 467 2.20 13.59 0.32
C ALA A 467 3.35 13.72 -0.68
N VAL A 468 2.99 13.67 -1.96
CA VAL A 468 3.91 13.88 -3.08
C VAL A 468 3.68 15.27 -3.65
N THR A 469 4.75 15.89 -4.12
CA THR A 469 4.69 17.19 -4.79
C THR A 469 4.68 17.05 -6.30
N ARG A 470 4.03 17.99 -6.99
CA ARG A 470 4.08 18.14 -8.44
C ARG A 470 4.59 19.54 -8.81
N PRO A 471 5.45 19.66 -9.83
CA PRO A 471 5.93 20.96 -10.28
C PRO A 471 4.77 21.84 -10.78
N MET A 472 4.85 23.15 -10.50
CA MET A 472 3.92 24.17 -10.98
C MET A 472 4.70 25.37 -11.52
N GLY A 473 5.35 25.23 -12.68
CA GLY A 473 6.21 26.25 -13.28
C GLY A 473 7.65 26.17 -12.76
N ASP A 474 8.33 27.30 -12.71
CA ASP A 474 9.76 27.40 -12.48
C ASP A 474 10.07 27.42 -10.97
N GLY A 475 10.41 26.26 -10.42
CA GLY A 475 10.72 26.08 -8.99
C GLY A 475 9.53 26.04 -8.03
N ALA A 476 8.30 26.33 -8.48
CA ALA A 476 7.10 26.23 -7.68
C ALA A 476 6.50 24.81 -7.75
N TRP A 477 5.80 24.38 -6.70
CA TRP A 477 5.17 23.06 -6.62
C TRP A 477 3.86 23.11 -5.80
N ALA A 478 3.06 22.08 -5.96
CA ALA A 478 1.85 21.85 -5.15
C ALA A 478 1.71 20.37 -4.82
N TRP A 479 0.85 20.06 -3.85
CA TRP A 479 0.51 18.68 -3.50
C TRP A 479 -0.09 17.93 -4.69
N ASP A 480 0.36 16.70 -4.94
CA ASP A 480 -0.17 15.82 -5.99
C ASP A 480 -1.05 14.73 -5.38
N ARG A 481 -2.36 14.98 -5.38
CA ARG A 481 -3.36 14.03 -4.85
C ARG A 481 -3.38 12.69 -5.61
N ASN A 482 -3.00 12.69 -6.90
CA ASN A 482 -3.06 11.49 -7.73
C ASN A 482 -1.83 10.60 -7.58
N LYS A 483 -0.68 11.18 -7.21
CA LYS A 483 0.57 10.46 -6.98
C LYS A 483 0.84 10.17 -5.51
N SER A 484 0.12 10.81 -4.61
CA SER A 484 0.16 10.48 -3.19
C SER A 484 -0.51 9.13 -2.97
N MET A 485 0.10 8.33 -2.12
CA MET A 485 -0.24 6.91 -1.93
C MET A 485 -1.59 6.69 -1.26
N GLU A 486 -1.97 7.62 -0.38
CA GLU A 486 -3.21 7.64 0.37
C GLU A 486 -3.91 8.97 0.19
N ASP A 487 -5.02 9.12 0.89
CA ASP A 487 -5.73 10.38 0.95
C ASP A 487 -4.89 11.45 1.66
N ILE A 488 -4.54 12.50 0.91
CA ILE A 488 -3.87 13.69 1.44
C ILE A 488 -4.82 14.88 1.60
N SER A 489 -6.14 14.69 1.50
CA SER A 489 -7.12 15.76 1.73
C SER A 489 -6.97 16.40 3.13
N PRO A 490 -6.55 15.66 4.21
CA PRO A 490 -6.19 16.26 5.50
C PRO A 490 -5.13 17.36 5.38
N LEU A 491 -4.00 17.05 4.75
CA LEU A 491 -2.90 18.00 4.57
C LEU A 491 -3.29 19.16 3.64
N VAL A 492 -4.05 18.88 2.58
CA VAL A 492 -4.53 19.92 1.67
C VAL A 492 -5.52 20.86 2.38
N ALA A 493 -6.44 20.36 3.19
CA ALA A 493 -7.36 21.17 3.97
C ALA A 493 -6.58 22.09 4.96
N VAL A 494 -5.56 21.54 5.65
CA VAL A 494 -4.64 22.33 6.49
C VAL A 494 -3.91 23.39 5.65
N THR A 495 -3.41 23.05 4.47
CA THR A 495 -2.77 24.01 3.55
C THR A 495 -3.71 25.15 3.15
N MET A 496 -4.98 24.87 2.91
CA MET A 496 -5.97 25.88 2.58
C MET A 496 -6.26 26.81 3.77
N ALA A 497 -6.47 26.25 4.98
CA ALA A 497 -6.68 27.04 6.20
C ALA A 497 -5.49 27.95 6.51
N PHE A 498 -4.28 27.37 6.54
CA PHE A 498 -3.03 28.08 6.81
C PHE A 498 -2.70 29.14 5.75
N GLY A 499 -2.86 28.80 4.48
CA GLY A 499 -2.62 29.70 3.36
C GLY A 499 -3.50 30.94 3.40
N ALA A 500 -4.80 30.78 3.71
CA ALA A 500 -5.73 31.89 3.87
C ALA A 500 -5.36 32.78 5.07
N ALA A 501 -5.02 32.18 6.21
CA ALA A 501 -4.60 32.88 7.42
C ALA A 501 -3.38 33.78 7.16
N THR A 502 -2.33 33.21 6.56
CA THR A 502 -1.06 33.89 6.29
C THR A 502 -1.15 34.92 5.17
N GLN A 503 -2.06 34.74 4.19
CA GLN A 503 -2.28 35.71 3.13
C GLN A 503 -2.86 37.03 3.68
N VAL A 504 -3.79 36.95 4.60
CA VAL A 504 -4.40 38.12 5.24
C VAL A 504 -3.39 38.86 6.14
N GLU A 505 -2.53 38.16 6.86
CA GLU A 505 -1.45 38.80 7.64
C GLU A 505 -0.47 39.56 6.72
N SER A 506 -0.03 38.94 5.63
CA SER A 506 0.86 39.58 4.66
C SER A 506 0.24 40.81 4.02
N ALA A 507 -1.07 40.80 3.76
CA ALA A 507 -1.79 41.95 3.24
C ALA A 507 -1.87 43.10 4.26
N LYS A 508 -2.09 42.79 5.55
CA LYS A 508 -2.07 43.76 6.65
C LYS A 508 -0.68 44.38 6.83
N ALA A 509 0.37 43.57 6.81
CA ALA A 509 1.75 44.06 6.90
C ALA A 509 2.10 45.05 5.78
N LYS A 510 1.71 44.75 4.52
CA LYS A 510 1.90 45.67 3.38
C LYS A 510 1.12 46.98 3.51
N LEU A 511 -0.05 46.97 4.16
CA LEU A 511 -0.81 48.18 4.45
C LEU A 511 -0.08 49.09 5.45
N TYR A 512 0.60 48.51 6.43
CA TYR A 512 1.43 49.27 7.40
C TYR A 512 2.70 49.85 6.76
N ASP A 513 3.34 49.15 5.83
CA ASP A 513 4.50 49.65 5.09
C ASP A 513 4.13 50.79 4.12
N SER A 514 2.92 50.74 3.54
CA SER A 514 2.46 51.77 2.60
C SER A 514 2.17 53.14 3.25
N ILE A 515 1.98 53.19 4.57
CA ILE A 515 1.84 54.45 5.31
C ILE A 515 3.17 55.24 5.35
N TYR A 516 4.32 54.59 5.17
CA TYR A 516 5.62 55.26 5.00
C TYR A 516 5.85 55.79 3.58
N GLU A 517 5.20 55.25 2.54
CA GLU A 517 5.27 55.75 1.17
C GLU A 517 4.42 57.04 0.93
N GLU A 518 3.39 57.30 1.74
CA GLU A 518 2.59 58.54 1.68
C GLU A 518 3.28 59.77 2.27
N ARG A 519 4.37 59.63 3.01
CA ARG A 519 5.22 60.74 3.43
C ARG A 519 6.25 61.01 2.35
N GLY A 520 5.84 61.86 1.39
CA GLY A 520 6.59 62.26 0.22
C GLY A 520 8.11 62.36 0.42
N VAL A 521 8.82 61.88 -0.54
CA VAL A 521 10.26 62.08 -0.73
C VAL A 521 10.50 63.58 -0.74
N LEU A 522 11.07 64.10 0.34
CA LEU A 522 11.68 65.39 0.36
C LEU A 522 12.97 65.27 -0.47
N ILE A 523 12.95 65.67 -1.73
CA ILE A 523 14.13 65.94 -2.51
C ILE A 523 14.69 67.28 -2.03
N VAL A 524 15.83 67.30 -1.38
CA VAL A 524 16.67 68.47 -1.16
C VAL A 524 17.76 68.48 -2.20
#